data_b822f73d38853487a260766a78f8cb78
#
_entry.id   b822f73d38853487a260766a78f8cb78
#
_cell.length_a   1.000
_cell.length_b   1.000
_cell.length_c   1.000
_cell.angle_alpha   90.00
_cell.angle_beta   90.00
_cell.angle_gamma   90.00
#
_symmetry.space_group_name_H-M   'P 1'
#
loop_
_entity.id
_entity.type
_entity.pdbx_description
1 polymer ?
#
loop_
_entity_poly.entity_id
_entity_poly.type
_entity_poly.pdbx_seq_one_letter_code
_entity_poly.pdbx_strand_id
1 'polypeptide(L)'
;MISQLIKIRDALTSIEGLNVYHYWHPRLQAPYCIWAEEGEGDSLWTSNHKKEQVITGTIDYYTKQDLDPMVDIIQDRLNQIEPLGWTLAGVIYEDETNLIHYSWDWEIV
;
A
#
# COMPACT_ATOMS: atom_id res chain seq x y z
N MET A 1 0.39 16.63 2.04
CA MET A 1 -0.17 15.27 2.30
C MET A 1 -0.95 14.72 1.11
N ILE A 2 -1.89 15.46 0.60
CA ILE A 2 -2.76 14.92 -0.48
C ILE A 2 -1.97 14.57 -1.75
N SER A 3 -1.03 15.41 -2.17
CA SER A 3 -0.21 15.11 -3.35
C SER A 3 0.61 13.84 -3.21
N GLN A 4 1.08 13.53 -1.99
CA GLN A 4 1.80 12.30 -1.69
C GLN A 4 0.87 11.09 -1.82
N LEU A 5 -0.35 11.18 -1.30
CA LEU A 5 -1.34 10.11 -1.39
C LEU A 5 -1.78 9.85 -2.84
N ILE A 6 -1.90 10.91 -3.64
CA ILE A 6 -2.23 10.79 -5.06
C ILE A 6 -1.16 9.98 -5.81
N LYS A 7 0.11 10.14 -5.47
CA LYS A 7 1.19 9.34 -6.07
C LYS A 7 0.99 7.85 -5.83
N ILE A 8 0.60 7.49 -4.61
CA ILE A 8 0.35 6.09 -4.24
C ILE A 8 -0.88 5.58 -4.99
N ARG A 9 -1.98 6.33 -4.96
CA ARG A 9 -3.21 5.97 -5.67
C ARG A 9 -2.94 5.72 -7.15
N ASP A 10 -2.29 6.67 -7.81
CA ASP A 10 -2.06 6.60 -9.25
C ASP A 10 -1.13 5.44 -9.62
N ALA A 11 -0.12 5.18 -8.81
CA ALA A 11 0.78 4.06 -9.03
C ALA A 11 0.04 2.71 -8.92
N LEU A 12 -0.77 2.51 -7.88
CA LEU A 12 -1.51 1.27 -7.68
C LEU A 12 -2.60 1.08 -8.72
N THR A 13 -3.38 2.13 -9.00
CA THR A 13 -4.49 2.04 -9.96
C THR A 13 -4.02 1.87 -11.41
N SER A 14 -2.76 2.20 -11.70
CA SER A 14 -2.18 2.00 -13.03
C SER A 14 -1.76 0.55 -13.29
N ILE A 15 -1.78 -0.32 -12.27
CA ILE A 15 -1.43 -1.74 -12.45
C ILE A 15 -2.60 -2.45 -13.13
N GLU A 16 -2.34 -2.99 -14.33
CA GLU A 16 -3.35 -3.72 -15.08
C GLU A 16 -3.74 -5.01 -14.35
N GLY A 17 -5.04 -5.26 -14.25
CA GLY A 17 -5.58 -6.47 -13.63
C GLY A 17 -5.67 -6.40 -12.11
N LEU A 18 -5.31 -5.29 -11.48
CA LEU A 18 -5.39 -5.12 -10.04
C LEU A 18 -6.60 -4.26 -9.68
N ASN A 19 -7.49 -4.80 -8.83
CA ASN A 19 -8.60 -4.05 -8.25
C ASN A 19 -8.11 -3.35 -7.00
N VAL A 20 -8.15 -2.02 -6.98
CA VAL A 20 -7.57 -1.21 -5.91
C VAL A 20 -8.65 -0.37 -5.24
N TYR A 21 -8.67 -0.39 -3.92
CA TYR A 21 -9.62 0.37 -3.10
C TYR A 21 -8.89 1.15 -2.02
N HIS A 22 -9.39 2.34 -1.71
CA HIS A 22 -8.86 3.17 -0.65
C HIS A 22 -9.71 2.97 0.62
N TYR A 23 -9.09 2.50 1.70
CA TYR A 23 -9.65 2.16 3.02
C TYR A 23 -10.44 0.86 3.08
N TRP A 24 -11.41 0.66 2.20
CA TRP A 24 -12.31 -0.49 2.25
C TRP A 24 -12.61 -0.99 0.84
N HIS A 25 -13.19 -2.17 0.74
CA HIS A 25 -13.65 -2.70 -0.53
C HIS A 25 -15.13 -3.07 -0.45
N PRO A 26 -15.90 -2.92 -1.53
CA PRO A 26 -17.20 -3.57 -1.64
C PRO A 26 -16.95 -5.08 -1.60
N ARG A 27 -17.93 -5.86 -1.13
CA ARG A 27 -17.78 -7.31 -0.95
C ARG A 27 -17.56 -8.03 -2.28
N LEU A 28 -16.39 -7.85 -2.85
CA LEU A 28 -15.98 -8.51 -4.09
C LEU A 28 -15.08 -9.67 -3.78
N GLN A 29 -14.98 -10.59 -4.75
CA GLN A 29 -14.08 -11.72 -4.64
C GLN A 29 -12.63 -11.28 -4.85
N ALA A 30 -11.71 -11.98 -4.20
CA ALA A 30 -10.29 -11.82 -4.47
C ALA A 30 -9.98 -12.14 -5.94
N PRO A 31 -8.92 -11.56 -6.54
CA PRO A 31 -7.93 -10.73 -5.86
C PRO A 31 -8.34 -9.27 -5.73
N TYR A 32 -7.89 -8.62 -4.67
CA TYR A 32 -8.07 -7.18 -4.50
C TYR A 32 -6.98 -6.59 -3.61
N CYS A 33 -6.77 -5.29 -3.76
CA CYS A 33 -5.78 -4.53 -3.02
C CYS A 33 -6.46 -3.37 -2.29
N ILE A 34 -6.13 -3.19 -1.01
CA ILE A 34 -6.62 -2.07 -0.21
C ILE A 34 -5.42 -1.29 0.26
N TRP A 35 -5.48 0.03 0.19
CA TRP A 35 -4.44 0.89 0.73
C TRP A 35 -5.05 1.96 1.62
N ALA A 36 -4.29 2.41 2.60
CA ALA A 36 -4.73 3.46 3.51
C ALA A 36 -3.54 4.17 4.14
N GLU A 37 -3.67 5.47 4.33
CA GLU A 37 -2.77 6.20 5.20
C GLU A 37 -3.19 5.98 6.65
N GLU A 38 -2.21 5.97 7.56
CA GLU A 38 -2.45 5.75 8.98
C GLU A 38 -2.09 6.97 9.84
N GLY A 39 -1.11 7.77 9.41
CA GLY A 39 -0.66 8.91 10.20
C GLY A 39 0.66 9.45 9.72
N GLU A 40 1.37 10.10 10.62
CA GLU A 40 2.67 10.66 10.33
C GLU A 40 3.79 9.82 10.93
N GLY A 41 4.89 9.72 10.19
CA GLY A 41 6.17 9.26 10.71
C GLY A 41 6.98 10.41 11.32
N ASP A 42 8.30 10.25 11.33
CA ASP A 42 9.20 11.29 11.84
C ASP A 42 9.28 12.45 10.87
N SER A 43 8.67 13.58 11.23
CA SER A 43 8.66 14.78 10.42
C SER A 43 9.74 15.76 10.87
N LEU A 44 10.28 16.54 9.93
CA LEU A 44 11.31 17.52 10.19
C LEU A 44 10.68 18.86 10.59
N TRP A 45 11.15 19.44 11.70
CA TRP A 45 10.68 20.72 12.23
C TRP A 45 11.79 21.78 12.15
N THR A 46 11.39 23.00 11.78
CA THR A 46 12.29 24.16 11.76
C THR A 46 11.54 25.37 12.27
N SER A 47 12.08 26.05 13.31
CA SER A 47 11.49 27.29 13.88
C SER A 47 10.01 27.14 14.23
N ASN A 48 9.64 26.02 14.84
CA ASN A 48 8.26 25.67 15.21
C ASN A 48 7.32 25.44 14.02
N HIS A 49 7.88 25.38 12.81
CA HIS A 49 7.11 25.04 11.60
C HIS A 49 7.57 23.69 11.06
N LYS A 50 6.62 22.89 10.67
CA LYS A 50 6.90 21.59 10.04
C LYS A 50 7.48 21.83 8.64
N LYS A 51 8.70 21.38 8.41
CA LYS A 51 9.39 21.55 7.13
C LYS A 51 9.07 20.45 6.15
N GLU A 52 8.98 19.22 6.61
CA GLU A 52 8.60 18.07 5.83
C GLU A 52 7.55 17.26 6.58
N GLN A 53 6.63 16.70 5.84
CA GLN A 53 5.63 15.80 6.38
C GLN A 53 5.87 14.41 5.81
N VAL A 54 6.13 13.44 6.70
CA VAL A 54 6.27 12.03 6.35
C VAL A 54 4.95 11.34 6.67
N ILE A 55 4.32 10.76 5.68
CA ILE A 55 3.05 10.04 5.84
C ILE A 55 3.34 8.55 5.84
N THR A 56 2.70 7.83 6.75
CA THR A 56 2.80 6.37 6.83
C THR A 56 1.47 5.73 6.55
N GLY A 57 1.50 4.50 6.11
CA GLY A 57 0.29 3.74 5.84
C GLY A 57 0.56 2.29 5.50
N THR A 58 -0.46 1.64 4.99
CA THR A 58 -0.43 0.22 4.63
C THR A 58 -0.96 -0.02 3.23
N ILE A 59 -0.52 -1.13 2.66
CA ILE A 59 -1.09 -1.72 1.45
C ILE A 59 -1.31 -3.19 1.77
N ASP A 60 -2.50 -3.69 1.48
CA ASP A 60 -2.90 -5.07 1.72
C ASP A 60 -3.39 -5.69 0.42
N TYR A 61 -2.85 -6.86 0.06
CA TYR A 61 -3.25 -7.60 -1.12
C TYR A 61 -3.77 -8.98 -0.73
N TYR A 62 -4.94 -9.33 -1.23
CA TYR A 62 -5.63 -10.58 -0.94
C TYR A 62 -5.78 -11.40 -2.20
N THR A 63 -5.33 -12.64 -2.18
CA THR A 63 -5.40 -13.53 -3.34
C THR A 63 -5.64 -14.98 -2.91
N LYS A 64 -6.28 -15.75 -3.79
CA LYS A 64 -6.40 -17.21 -3.61
C LYS A 64 -5.29 -17.97 -4.33
N GLN A 65 -4.54 -17.29 -5.17
CA GLN A 65 -3.52 -17.91 -6.01
C GLN A 65 -2.22 -18.09 -5.23
N ASP A 66 -1.76 -19.33 -5.13
CA ASP A 66 -0.45 -19.63 -4.60
C ASP A 66 0.63 -19.07 -5.55
N LEU A 67 1.68 -18.48 -4.99
CA LEU A 67 2.79 -17.88 -5.74
C LEU A 67 2.30 -16.86 -6.78
N ASP A 68 1.36 -16.01 -6.39
CA ASP A 68 0.75 -15.02 -7.27
C ASP A 68 1.77 -13.98 -7.74
N PRO A 69 2.05 -13.89 -9.05
CA PRO A 69 3.04 -12.92 -9.57
C PRO A 69 2.62 -11.46 -9.38
N MET A 70 1.35 -11.19 -9.07
CA MET A 70 0.91 -9.82 -8.79
C MET A 70 1.65 -9.22 -7.59
N VAL A 71 2.07 -10.04 -6.63
CA VAL A 71 2.86 -9.59 -5.48
C VAL A 71 4.13 -8.89 -5.94
N ASP A 72 4.86 -9.49 -6.88
CA ASP A 72 6.08 -8.91 -7.42
C ASP A 72 5.79 -7.65 -8.24
N ILE A 73 4.69 -7.63 -8.98
CA ILE A 73 4.28 -6.47 -9.76
C ILE A 73 3.99 -5.28 -8.83
N ILE A 74 3.28 -5.53 -7.71
CA ILE A 74 3.03 -4.50 -6.71
C ILE A 74 4.35 -3.97 -6.15
N GLN A 75 5.26 -4.84 -5.75
CA GLN A 75 6.54 -4.42 -5.17
C GLN A 75 7.38 -3.63 -6.17
N ASP A 76 7.42 -4.05 -7.43
CA ASP A 76 8.12 -3.31 -8.48
C ASP A 76 7.51 -1.92 -8.67
N ARG A 77 6.18 -1.81 -8.61
CA ARG A 77 5.51 -0.53 -8.73
C ARG A 77 5.80 0.39 -7.54
N LEU A 78 5.86 -0.16 -6.32
CA LEU A 78 6.22 0.61 -5.13
C LEU A 78 7.64 1.18 -5.25
N ASN A 79 8.56 0.44 -5.83
CA ASN A 79 9.93 0.91 -6.08
C ASN A 79 10.00 2.08 -7.07
N GLN A 80 8.97 2.29 -7.88
CA GLN A 80 8.92 3.39 -8.85
C GLN A 80 8.34 4.67 -8.27
N ILE A 81 7.76 4.61 -7.07
CA ILE A 81 7.20 5.79 -6.40
C ILE A 81 8.32 6.48 -5.62
N GLU A 82 8.66 7.68 -6.00
CA GLU A 82 9.66 8.45 -5.27
C GLU A 82 9.01 9.61 -4.52
N PRO A 83 9.40 9.85 -3.29
CA PRO A 83 10.33 9.12 -2.43
C PRO A 83 9.60 8.20 -1.43
N LEU A 84 9.21 7.02 -1.85
CA LEU A 84 8.48 6.07 -1.00
C LEU A 84 9.43 4.99 -0.49
N GLY A 85 9.37 4.72 0.82
CA GLY A 85 9.97 3.54 1.43
C GLY A 85 8.89 2.53 1.77
N TRP A 86 9.20 1.23 1.67
CA TRP A 86 8.25 0.18 2.00
C TRP A 86 8.94 -1.04 2.58
N THR A 87 8.17 -1.80 3.36
CA THR A 87 8.61 -3.07 3.96
C THR A 87 7.47 -4.06 3.90
N LEU A 88 7.76 -5.29 3.53
CA LEU A 88 6.77 -6.37 3.65
C LEU A 88 6.60 -6.67 5.15
N ALA A 89 5.43 -6.34 5.68
CA ALA A 89 5.14 -6.47 7.12
C ALA A 89 4.71 -7.88 7.49
N GLY A 90 4.07 -8.60 6.58
CA GLY A 90 3.65 -9.96 6.87
C GLY A 90 2.94 -10.63 5.70
N VAL A 91 2.87 -11.95 5.80
CA VAL A 91 2.09 -12.80 4.89
C VAL A 91 1.31 -13.77 5.76
N ILE A 92 0.00 -13.79 5.63
CA ILE A 92 -0.89 -14.62 6.42
C ILE A 92 -1.80 -15.42 5.51
N TYR A 93 -1.91 -16.72 5.74
CA TYR A 93 -2.92 -17.56 5.11
C TYR A 93 -4.14 -17.63 6.02
N GLU A 94 -5.30 -17.22 5.50
CA GLU A 94 -6.56 -17.25 6.23
C GLU A 94 -7.33 -18.51 5.85
N ASP A 95 -7.38 -19.48 6.77
CA ASP A 95 -8.00 -20.80 6.53
C ASP A 95 -9.48 -20.70 6.18
N GLU A 96 -10.23 -19.80 6.82
CA GLU A 96 -11.67 -19.70 6.64
C GLU A 96 -12.07 -19.23 5.24
N THR A 97 -11.25 -18.37 4.64
CA THR A 97 -11.53 -17.76 3.34
C THR A 97 -10.68 -18.34 2.22
N ASN A 98 -9.65 -19.11 2.57
CA ASN A 98 -8.60 -19.57 1.65
C ASN A 98 -7.88 -18.41 0.96
N LEU A 99 -7.76 -17.27 1.65
CA LEU A 99 -7.06 -16.10 1.14
C LEU A 99 -5.64 -16.05 1.70
N ILE A 100 -4.71 -15.68 0.84
CA ILE A 100 -3.37 -15.30 1.24
C ILE A 100 -3.35 -13.79 1.31
N HIS A 101 -2.97 -13.25 2.45
CA HIS A 101 -2.96 -11.82 2.74
C HIS A 101 -1.54 -11.33 2.86
N TYR A 102 -1.12 -10.47 1.93
CA TYR A 102 0.18 -9.80 1.95
C TYR A 102 -0.02 -8.39 2.46
N SER A 103 0.81 -7.97 3.42
CA SER A 103 0.76 -6.62 3.99
C SER A 103 2.09 -5.92 3.83
N TRP A 104 2.07 -4.68 3.35
CA TRP A 104 3.23 -3.81 3.29
C TRP A 104 2.97 -2.57 4.12
N ASP A 105 3.98 -2.17 4.89
CA ASP A 105 4.01 -0.84 5.50
C ASP A 105 4.78 0.08 4.57
N TRP A 106 4.32 1.31 4.42
CA TRP A 106 4.97 2.31 3.59
C TRP A 106 5.08 3.65 4.29
N GLU A 107 6.05 4.43 3.85
CA GLU A 107 6.18 5.84 4.24
C GLU A 107 6.58 6.66 3.01
N ILE A 108 6.07 7.87 2.92
CA ILE A 108 6.34 8.78 1.81
C ILE A 108 6.57 10.20 2.32
N VAL A 109 7.57 10.85 1.74
CA VAL A 109 7.91 12.24 2.05
C VAL A 109 7.25 13.21 1.09
#